data_37a477121605d2ecb49afb9b65c05824
#
_entry.id   37a477121605d2ecb49afb9b65c05824
#
_cell.length_a   1.000
_cell.length_b   1.000
_cell.length_c   1.000
_cell.angle_alpha   90.00
_cell.angle_beta   90.00
_cell.angle_gamma   90.00
#
_symmetry.space_group_name_H-M   'P 1'
#
loop_
_entity.id
_entity.type
_entity.pdbx_description
1 polymer ?
#
loop_
_entity_poly.entity_id
_entity_poly.type
_entity_poly.pdbx_seq_one_letter_code
_entity_poly.pdbx_strand_id
1 'polypeptide(L)'
;MLNKIATILTKKLILNKTINEEMFDIYVYGFELLISFLFSTTLVMICGVILNRLLQTIAFLCVFILLRSFTGGYHAKTYFFCSFVTLLTYGMVLLVSSFIQVSLMHYLLILIIGIILLIVFAPIKHPNKKTIPRQRLRHKIISIILFCFFVAVGIWLTRISMVVSSAIFFTLIADLVLLFIKNRKEIKNEDS
;
A
#
# COMPACT_ATOMS: atom_id res chain seq x y z
N MET A 1 23.06 1.83 3.52
CA MET A 1 23.27 2.18 2.10
C MET A 1 22.22 3.17 1.59
N LEU A 2 20.93 2.96 1.80
CA LEU A 2 19.84 3.85 1.36
C LEU A 2 20.03 5.30 1.86
N ASN A 3 20.30 5.48 3.14
CA ASN A 3 20.54 6.80 3.73
C ASN A 3 21.68 7.58 3.03
N LYS A 4 22.79 6.91 2.68
CA LYS A 4 23.89 7.54 1.96
C LYS A 4 23.46 8.07 0.59
N ILE A 5 22.68 7.29 -0.16
CA ILE A 5 22.18 7.69 -1.48
C ILE A 5 21.21 8.86 -1.36
N ALA A 6 20.25 8.77 -0.43
CA ALA A 6 19.30 9.83 -0.14
C ALA A 6 19.99 11.14 0.26
N THR A 7 21.00 11.07 1.14
CA THR A 7 21.82 12.22 1.57
C THR A 7 22.55 12.85 0.39
N ILE A 8 23.16 12.07 -0.50
CA ILE A 8 23.85 12.58 -1.69
C ILE A 8 22.87 13.31 -2.61
N LEU A 9 21.70 12.71 -2.87
CA LEU A 9 20.68 13.33 -3.72
C LEU A 9 20.17 14.64 -3.11
N THR A 10 19.90 14.68 -1.82
CA THR A 10 19.43 15.89 -1.13
C THR A 10 20.50 17.00 -1.15
N LYS A 11 21.77 16.66 -0.87
CA LYS A 11 22.87 17.62 -0.95
C LYS A 11 23.00 18.24 -2.36
N LYS A 12 22.81 17.44 -3.40
CA LYS A 12 22.84 17.93 -4.79
C LYS A 12 21.71 18.92 -5.07
N LEU A 13 20.53 18.72 -4.51
CA LEU A 13 19.40 19.66 -4.63
C LEU A 13 19.64 20.97 -3.89
N ILE A 14 20.30 20.94 -2.72
CA ILE A 14 20.70 22.14 -1.98
C ILE A 14 21.76 22.92 -2.75
N LEU A 15 22.79 22.25 -3.27
CA LEU A 15 23.84 22.89 -4.08
C LEU A 15 23.26 23.60 -5.31
N ASN A 16 22.21 23.03 -5.91
CA ASN A 16 21.49 23.64 -7.02
C ASN A 16 20.47 24.71 -6.58
N LYS A 17 20.45 25.10 -5.30
CA LYS A 17 19.51 26.08 -4.72
C LYS A 17 18.02 25.76 -4.97
N THR A 18 17.68 24.47 -5.18
CA THR A 18 16.30 24.03 -5.43
C THR A 18 15.53 23.89 -4.13
N ILE A 19 16.23 23.62 -3.03
CA ILE A 19 15.63 23.47 -1.68
C ILE A 19 16.50 24.20 -0.64
N ASN A 20 15.85 24.63 0.47
CA ASN A 20 16.51 25.27 1.61
C ASN A 20 17.15 24.20 2.52
N GLU A 21 18.26 24.57 3.18
CA GLU A 21 18.96 23.70 4.12
C GLU A 21 18.07 23.24 5.29
N GLU A 22 17.14 24.07 5.75
CA GLU A 22 16.18 23.74 6.82
C GLU A 22 15.29 22.54 6.49
N MET A 23 15.13 22.21 5.22
CA MET A 23 14.32 21.09 4.75
C MET A 23 15.12 19.80 4.51
N PHE A 24 16.43 19.81 4.81
CA PHE A 24 17.33 18.70 4.51
C PHE A 24 16.81 17.35 5.00
N ASP A 25 16.46 17.23 6.29
CA ASP A 25 16.03 15.97 6.89
C ASP A 25 14.71 15.46 6.30
N ILE A 26 13.80 16.36 5.92
CA ILE A 26 12.52 16.02 5.30
C ILE A 26 12.75 15.41 3.92
N TYR A 27 13.65 16.00 3.12
CA TYR A 27 13.96 15.48 1.79
C TYR A 27 14.78 14.19 1.84
N VAL A 28 15.73 14.06 2.77
CA VAL A 28 16.46 12.79 2.99
C VAL A 28 15.47 11.66 3.28
N TYR A 29 14.54 11.87 4.23
CA TYR A 29 13.50 10.91 4.54
C TYR A 29 12.59 10.60 3.35
N GLY A 30 12.20 11.61 2.58
CA GLY A 30 11.40 11.45 1.37
C GLY A 30 12.10 10.60 0.30
N PHE A 31 13.40 10.83 0.05
CA PHE A 31 14.20 10.02 -0.88
C PHE A 31 14.41 8.60 -0.39
N GLU A 32 14.63 8.38 0.90
CA GLU A 32 14.73 7.03 1.45
C GLU A 32 13.44 6.23 1.20
N LEU A 33 12.28 6.84 1.44
CA LEU A 33 10.98 6.22 1.17
C LEU A 33 10.81 5.90 -0.32
N LEU A 34 11.15 6.85 -1.19
CA LEU A 34 11.01 6.70 -2.64
C LEU A 34 11.91 5.58 -3.18
N ILE A 35 13.18 5.54 -2.76
CA ILE A 35 14.12 4.49 -3.18
C ILE A 35 13.64 3.11 -2.68
N SER A 36 13.21 3.03 -1.43
CA SER A 36 12.67 1.78 -0.87
C SER A 36 11.41 1.31 -1.61
N PHE A 37 10.53 2.23 -1.95
CA PHE A 37 9.32 1.96 -2.72
C PHE A 37 9.65 1.44 -4.12
N LEU A 38 10.53 2.12 -4.85
CA LEU A 38 10.97 1.69 -6.19
C LEU A 38 11.63 0.32 -6.14
N PHE A 39 12.51 0.09 -5.16
CA PHE A 39 13.16 -1.21 -4.97
C PHE A 39 12.14 -2.33 -4.76
N SER A 40 11.18 -2.15 -3.85
CA SER A 40 10.14 -3.15 -3.56
C SER A 40 9.28 -3.43 -4.78
N THR A 41 8.86 -2.38 -5.51
CA THR A 41 8.02 -2.51 -6.70
C THR A 41 8.76 -3.25 -7.82
N THR A 42 10.02 -2.89 -8.05
CA THR A 42 10.87 -3.56 -9.07
C THR A 42 11.05 -5.04 -8.72
N LEU A 43 11.28 -5.37 -7.46
CA LEU A 43 11.47 -6.74 -7.00
C LEU A 43 10.21 -7.59 -7.20
N VAL A 44 9.03 -7.04 -6.87
CA VAL A 44 7.73 -7.68 -7.12
C VAL A 44 7.49 -7.88 -8.62
N MET A 45 7.83 -6.89 -9.46
CA MET A 45 7.70 -7.01 -10.92
C MET A 45 8.61 -8.11 -11.49
N ILE A 46 9.87 -8.18 -11.05
CA ILE A 46 10.81 -9.25 -11.45
C ILE A 46 10.23 -10.63 -11.09
N CYS A 47 9.74 -10.80 -9.85
CA CYS A 47 9.08 -12.03 -9.44
C CYS A 47 7.89 -12.37 -10.32
N GLY A 48 7.07 -11.38 -10.69
CA GLY A 48 5.91 -11.57 -11.57
C GLY A 48 6.28 -12.06 -12.97
N VAL A 49 7.37 -11.54 -13.53
CA VAL A 49 7.91 -11.97 -14.83
C VAL A 49 8.44 -13.42 -14.73
N ILE A 50 9.26 -13.71 -13.73
CA ILE A 50 9.84 -15.05 -13.52
C ILE A 50 8.75 -16.12 -13.35
N LEU A 51 7.68 -15.79 -12.62
CA LEU A 51 6.57 -16.70 -12.36
C LEU A 51 5.55 -16.76 -13.52
N ASN A 52 5.75 -16.01 -14.61
CA ASN A 52 4.78 -15.89 -15.71
C ASN A 52 3.38 -15.42 -15.26
N ARG A 53 3.34 -14.52 -14.25
CA ARG A 53 2.11 -14.01 -13.62
C ARG A 53 1.99 -12.48 -13.72
N LEU A 54 2.45 -11.91 -14.84
CA LEU A 54 2.59 -10.47 -15.02
C LEU A 54 1.28 -9.70 -14.81
N LEU A 55 0.16 -10.17 -15.35
CA LEU A 55 -1.15 -9.49 -15.21
C LEU A 55 -1.63 -9.46 -13.76
N GLN A 56 -1.45 -10.55 -13.02
CA GLN A 56 -1.78 -10.62 -11.59
C GLN A 56 -0.89 -9.69 -10.77
N THR A 57 0.40 -9.60 -11.14
CA THR A 57 1.37 -8.71 -10.50
C THR A 57 1.02 -7.25 -10.70
N ILE A 58 0.67 -6.86 -11.93
CA ILE A 58 0.22 -5.49 -12.22
C ILE A 58 -1.06 -5.17 -11.44
N ALA A 59 -2.03 -6.08 -11.44
CA ALA A 59 -3.26 -5.91 -10.67
C ALA A 59 -2.99 -5.75 -9.17
N PHE A 60 -2.12 -6.61 -8.60
CA PHE A 60 -1.67 -6.49 -7.22
C PHE A 60 -1.04 -5.12 -6.92
N LEU A 61 -0.07 -4.69 -7.72
CA LEU A 61 0.63 -3.43 -7.53
C LEU A 61 -0.31 -2.23 -7.63
N CYS A 62 -1.20 -2.21 -8.62
CA CYS A 62 -2.17 -1.11 -8.77
C CYS A 62 -3.07 -0.98 -7.55
N VAL A 63 -3.66 -2.09 -7.09
CA VAL A 63 -4.54 -2.08 -5.91
C VAL A 63 -3.75 -1.71 -4.66
N PHE A 64 -2.67 -2.44 -4.40
CA PHE A 64 -1.87 -2.31 -3.17
C PHE A 64 -1.28 -0.91 -3.00
N ILE A 65 -0.67 -0.35 -4.06
CA ILE A 65 -0.03 0.96 -4.00
C ILE A 65 -1.07 2.07 -3.81
N LEU A 66 -2.14 2.06 -4.62
CA LEU A 66 -3.14 3.12 -4.59
C LEU A 66 -3.91 3.12 -3.26
N LEU A 67 -4.40 1.99 -2.80
CA LEU A 67 -5.10 1.92 -1.50
C LEU A 67 -4.17 2.30 -0.36
N ARG A 68 -2.97 1.74 -0.30
CA ARG A 68 -2.01 1.98 0.78
C ARG A 68 -1.58 3.45 0.88
N SER A 69 -1.53 4.18 -0.24
CA SER A 69 -1.19 5.60 -0.26
C SER A 69 -2.21 6.47 0.48
N PHE A 70 -3.48 6.09 0.46
CA PHE A 70 -4.57 6.87 1.07
C PHE A 70 -5.05 6.31 2.41
N THR A 71 -4.94 5.00 2.66
CA THR A 71 -5.29 4.39 3.95
C THR A 71 -4.26 4.67 5.04
N GLY A 72 -3.08 5.16 4.70
CA GLY A 72 -2.00 5.42 5.66
C GLY A 72 -1.26 4.13 6.03
N GLY A 73 -0.78 3.41 5.04
CA GLY A 73 -0.17 2.08 5.16
C GLY A 73 0.90 1.92 6.25
N TYR A 74 1.11 0.70 6.67
CA TYR A 74 2.14 0.31 7.62
C TYR A 74 3.54 0.68 7.09
N HIS A 75 4.17 1.69 7.73
CA HIS A 75 5.59 1.93 7.55
C HIS A 75 6.34 1.20 8.66
N ALA A 76 7.04 0.15 8.28
CA ALA A 76 7.89 -0.59 9.20
C ALA A 76 9.04 0.31 9.68
N LYS A 77 9.56 0.03 10.87
CA LYS A 77 10.71 0.76 11.44
C LYS A 77 11.96 0.72 10.55
N THR A 78 12.05 -0.27 9.63
CA THR A 78 13.14 -0.42 8.67
C THR A 78 12.59 -0.61 7.26
N TYR A 79 13.24 0.00 6.28
CA TYR A 79 12.87 -0.09 4.87
C TYR A 79 12.93 -1.55 4.34
N PHE A 80 13.89 -2.32 4.84
CA PHE A 80 14.02 -3.75 4.51
C PHE A 80 12.79 -4.56 4.93
N PHE A 81 12.30 -4.32 6.13
CA PHE A 81 11.11 -5.01 6.64
C PHE A 81 9.85 -4.61 5.86
N CYS A 82 9.76 -3.37 5.39
CA CYS A 82 8.65 -2.92 4.53
C CYS A 82 8.65 -3.68 3.20
N SER A 83 9.82 -3.82 2.55
CA SER A 83 9.99 -4.58 1.31
C SER A 83 9.68 -6.06 1.51
N PHE A 84 10.13 -6.65 2.63
CA PHE A 84 9.86 -8.04 2.98
C PHE A 84 8.36 -8.30 3.17
N VAL A 85 7.64 -7.44 3.91
CA VAL A 85 6.19 -7.56 4.10
C VAL A 85 5.45 -7.45 2.76
N THR A 86 5.86 -6.52 1.88
CA THR A 86 5.26 -6.38 0.55
C THR A 86 5.45 -7.63 -0.29
N LEU A 87 6.67 -8.20 -0.32
CA LEU A 87 6.97 -9.40 -1.07
C LEU A 87 6.23 -10.63 -0.52
N LEU A 88 6.16 -10.75 0.80
CA LEU A 88 5.42 -11.83 1.47
C LEU A 88 3.92 -11.72 1.17
N THR A 89 3.36 -10.52 1.25
CA THR A 89 1.95 -10.28 0.91
C THR A 89 1.68 -10.62 -0.55
N TYR A 90 2.55 -10.22 -1.47
CA TYR A 90 2.46 -10.56 -2.88
C TYR A 90 2.50 -12.07 -3.12
N GLY A 91 3.45 -12.77 -2.52
CA GLY A 91 3.56 -14.23 -2.62
C GLY A 91 2.32 -14.95 -2.12
N MET A 92 1.76 -14.52 -0.97
CA MET A 92 0.51 -15.06 -0.43
C MET A 92 -0.68 -14.80 -1.36
N VAL A 93 -0.80 -13.59 -1.91
CA VAL A 93 -1.87 -13.25 -2.87
C VAL A 93 -1.78 -14.11 -4.11
N LEU A 94 -0.58 -14.28 -4.71
CA LEU A 94 -0.40 -15.14 -5.88
C LEU A 94 -0.75 -16.59 -5.59
N LEU A 95 -0.28 -17.11 -4.45
CA LEU A 95 -0.52 -18.49 -4.05
C LEU A 95 -2.02 -18.73 -3.87
N VAL A 96 -2.69 -17.93 -3.07
CA VAL A 96 -4.11 -18.12 -2.76
C VAL A 96 -4.99 -17.89 -3.99
N SER A 97 -4.70 -16.87 -4.81
CA SER A 97 -5.46 -16.59 -6.03
C SER A 97 -5.33 -17.67 -7.12
N SER A 98 -4.30 -18.50 -7.04
CA SER A 98 -4.12 -19.63 -7.96
C SER A 98 -5.01 -20.83 -7.60
N PHE A 99 -5.37 -20.99 -6.33
CA PHE A 99 -6.17 -22.11 -5.85
C PHE A 99 -7.65 -21.75 -5.63
N ILE A 100 -7.93 -20.50 -5.27
CA ILE A 100 -9.29 -20.07 -4.89
C ILE A 100 -9.83 -19.10 -5.92
N GLN A 101 -10.89 -19.52 -6.59
CA GLN A 101 -11.65 -18.67 -7.48
C GLN A 101 -12.74 -17.92 -6.73
N VAL A 102 -12.84 -16.62 -6.98
CA VAL A 102 -13.73 -15.72 -6.25
C VAL A 102 -14.97 -15.44 -7.09
N SER A 103 -16.16 -15.61 -6.47
CA SER A 103 -17.46 -15.31 -7.06
C SER A 103 -17.97 -13.92 -6.67
N LEU A 104 -19.05 -13.47 -7.32
CA LEU A 104 -19.73 -12.20 -7.02
C LEU A 104 -20.09 -12.06 -5.53
N MET A 105 -20.56 -13.15 -4.89
CA MET A 105 -20.93 -13.13 -3.47
C MET A 105 -19.77 -12.72 -2.56
N HIS A 106 -18.55 -13.20 -2.85
CA HIS A 106 -17.37 -12.83 -2.06
C HIS A 106 -17.07 -11.34 -2.18
N TYR A 107 -17.23 -10.76 -3.39
CA TYR A 107 -17.05 -9.32 -3.61
C TYR A 107 -18.09 -8.47 -2.88
N LEU A 108 -19.34 -8.90 -2.83
CA LEU A 108 -20.40 -8.19 -2.08
C LEU A 108 -20.11 -8.23 -0.57
N LEU A 109 -19.65 -9.35 -0.05
CA LEU A 109 -19.28 -9.47 1.35
C LEU A 109 -18.09 -8.56 1.71
N ILE A 110 -17.01 -8.59 0.91
CA ILE A 110 -15.85 -7.74 1.20
C ILE A 110 -16.18 -6.26 1.02
N LEU A 111 -17.10 -5.90 0.13
CA LEU A 111 -17.53 -4.51 -0.05
C LEU A 111 -18.12 -3.96 1.25
N ILE A 112 -19.06 -4.69 1.86
CA ILE A 112 -19.71 -4.27 3.10
C ILE A 112 -18.69 -4.19 4.25
N ILE A 113 -17.93 -5.26 4.46
CA ILE A 113 -16.95 -5.35 5.54
C ILE A 113 -15.85 -4.29 5.34
N GLY A 114 -15.34 -4.13 4.11
CA GLY A 114 -14.28 -3.20 3.80
C GLY A 114 -14.69 -1.75 3.99
N ILE A 115 -15.90 -1.34 3.59
CA ILE A 115 -16.40 0.01 3.84
C ILE A 115 -16.49 0.27 5.35
N ILE A 116 -17.02 -0.65 6.14
CA ILE A 116 -17.10 -0.52 7.60
C ILE A 116 -15.70 -0.34 8.20
N LEU A 117 -14.75 -1.20 7.82
CA LEU A 117 -13.37 -1.12 8.32
C LEU A 117 -12.67 0.19 7.90
N LEU A 118 -12.87 0.66 6.67
CA LEU A 118 -12.32 1.93 6.21
C LEU A 118 -12.94 3.12 6.94
N ILE A 119 -14.24 3.09 7.23
CA ILE A 119 -14.90 4.15 8.00
C ILE A 119 -14.37 4.23 9.43
N VAL A 120 -14.12 3.09 10.05
CA VAL A 120 -13.67 3.03 11.46
C VAL A 120 -12.18 3.31 11.58
N PHE A 121 -11.34 2.70 10.73
CA PHE A 121 -9.89 2.67 10.92
C PHE A 121 -9.09 3.57 9.99
N ALA A 122 -9.61 4.00 8.84
CA ALA A 122 -8.89 4.86 7.91
C ALA A 122 -9.19 6.35 8.12
N PRO A 123 -8.22 7.26 7.83
CA PRO A 123 -6.79 7.02 7.71
C PRO A 123 -6.11 6.94 9.07
N ILE A 124 -5.05 6.15 9.16
CA ILE A 124 -4.27 5.99 10.40
C ILE A 124 -3.50 7.28 10.69
N LYS A 125 -3.48 7.71 11.96
CA LYS A 125 -2.72 8.87 12.42
C LYS A 125 -1.22 8.59 12.29
N HIS A 126 -0.46 9.54 11.76
CA HIS A 126 1.00 9.51 11.84
C HIS A 126 1.44 10.31 13.07
N PRO A 127 2.20 9.74 14.01
CA PRO A 127 2.59 10.46 15.23
C PRO A 127 3.39 11.74 14.94
N ASN A 128 4.15 11.75 13.85
CA ASN A 128 5.02 12.88 13.47
C ASN A 128 4.40 13.86 12.47
N LYS A 129 3.14 13.69 12.05
CA LYS A 129 2.51 14.57 11.08
C LYS A 129 1.20 15.13 11.65
N LYS A 130 1.21 16.42 12.01
CA LYS A 130 -0.02 17.17 12.34
C LYS A 130 -0.87 17.27 11.06
N THR A 131 -1.70 16.26 10.81
CA THR A 131 -2.64 16.29 9.68
C THR A 131 -3.82 17.18 10.03
N ILE A 132 -4.09 18.15 9.18
CA ILE A 132 -5.27 19.03 9.28
C ILE A 132 -6.52 18.14 9.15
N PRO A 133 -7.56 18.31 9.99
CA PRO A 133 -8.79 17.49 9.96
C PRO A 133 -9.41 17.35 8.58
N ARG A 134 -9.36 18.40 7.77
CA ARG A 134 -9.87 18.43 6.38
C ARG A 134 -9.09 17.49 5.45
N GLN A 135 -7.77 17.37 5.62
CA GLN A 135 -6.94 16.45 4.82
C GLN A 135 -7.25 14.99 5.20
N ARG A 136 -7.46 14.72 6.48
CA ARG A 136 -7.82 13.40 6.97
C ARG A 136 -9.15 12.91 6.38
N LEU A 137 -10.17 13.76 6.38
CA LEU A 137 -11.47 13.43 5.77
C LEU A 137 -11.34 13.16 4.27
N ARG A 138 -10.56 13.97 3.57
CA ARG A 138 -10.29 13.80 2.13
C ARG A 138 -9.62 12.44 1.84
N HIS A 139 -8.58 12.06 2.58
CA HIS A 139 -7.92 10.76 2.41
C HIS A 139 -8.88 9.60 2.68
N LYS A 140 -9.74 9.71 3.69
CA LYS A 140 -10.76 8.72 3.99
C LYS A 140 -11.74 8.52 2.83
N ILE A 141 -12.28 9.60 2.29
CA ILE A 141 -13.22 9.55 1.16
C ILE A 141 -12.55 8.93 -0.06
N ILE A 142 -11.31 9.35 -0.38
CA ILE A 142 -10.55 8.79 -1.51
C ILE A 142 -10.30 7.28 -1.32
N SER A 143 -9.96 6.83 -0.11
CA SER A 143 -9.77 5.40 0.18
C SER A 143 -11.03 4.59 -0.09
N ILE A 144 -12.19 5.08 0.32
CA ILE A 144 -13.48 4.41 0.11
C ILE A 144 -13.82 4.36 -1.39
N ILE A 145 -13.65 5.48 -2.10
CA ILE A 145 -13.89 5.54 -3.55
C ILE A 145 -12.99 4.56 -4.30
N LEU A 146 -11.69 4.55 -3.99
CA LEU A 146 -10.74 3.61 -4.60
C LEU A 146 -11.08 2.16 -4.29
N PHE A 147 -11.47 1.87 -3.05
CA PHE A 147 -11.88 0.53 -2.65
C PHE A 147 -13.11 0.05 -3.44
N CYS A 148 -14.15 0.86 -3.53
CA CYS A 148 -15.34 0.56 -4.32
C CYS A 148 -15.01 0.40 -5.82
N PHE A 149 -14.14 1.25 -6.35
CA PHE A 149 -13.66 1.15 -7.73
C PHE A 149 -12.97 -0.20 -8.00
N PHE A 150 -12.03 -0.62 -7.14
CA PHE A 150 -11.34 -1.89 -7.33
C PHE A 150 -12.25 -3.10 -7.11
N VAL A 151 -13.24 -3.02 -6.24
CA VAL A 151 -14.29 -4.05 -6.12
C VAL A 151 -15.08 -4.15 -7.44
N ALA A 152 -15.49 -3.04 -8.03
CA ALA A 152 -16.21 -3.02 -9.30
C ALA A 152 -15.37 -3.59 -10.46
N VAL A 153 -14.08 -3.19 -10.54
CA VAL A 153 -13.12 -3.74 -11.51
C VAL A 153 -12.93 -5.24 -11.30
N GLY A 154 -12.79 -5.69 -10.05
CA GLY A 154 -12.66 -7.09 -9.72
C GLY A 154 -13.89 -7.91 -10.17
N ILE A 155 -15.10 -7.42 -9.90
CA ILE A 155 -16.36 -8.05 -10.37
C ILE A 155 -16.39 -8.11 -11.89
N TRP A 156 -16.03 -7.04 -12.56
CA TRP A 156 -16.01 -7.02 -14.04
C TRP A 156 -15.01 -8.05 -14.60
N LEU A 157 -13.83 -8.16 -13.99
CA LEU A 157 -12.79 -9.10 -14.39
C LEU A 157 -13.13 -10.57 -14.11
N THR A 158 -14.11 -10.90 -13.27
CA THR A 158 -14.58 -12.30 -13.12
C THR A 158 -15.05 -12.90 -14.44
N ARG A 159 -15.52 -12.07 -15.37
CA ARG A 159 -15.99 -12.51 -16.70
C ARG A 159 -14.86 -12.70 -17.71
N ILE A 160 -13.68 -12.10 -17.48
CA ILE A 160 -12.55 -12.12 -18.43
C ILE A 160 -11.47 -13.07 -17.94
N SER A 161 -11.07 -12.95 -16.67
CA SER A 161 -10.02 -13.75 -16.05
C SER A 161 -10.28 -13.90 -14.56
N MET A 162 -10.79 -15.06 -14.16
CA MET A 162 -11.06 -15.37 -12.74
C MET A 162 -9.81 -15.27 -11.88
N VAL A 163 -8.63 -15.63 -12.42
CA VAL A 163 -7.37 -15.62 -11.67
C VAL A 163 -6.92 -14.20 -11.35
N VAL A 164 -7.03 -13.26 -12.31
CA VAL A 164 -6.69 -11.85 -12.09
C VAL A 164 -7.70 -11.22 -11.15
N SER A 165 -8.98 -11.52 -11.30
CA SER A 165 -10.03 -11.10 -10.37
C SER A 165 -9.73 -11.57 -8.95
N SER A 166 -9.43 -12.86 -8.75
CA SER A 166 -9.06 -13.40 -7.43
C SER A 166 -7.84 -12.70 -6.84
N ALA A 167 -6.84 -12.34 -7.65
CA ALA A 167 -5.68 -11.58 -7.19
C ALA A 167 -6.07 -10.19 -6.66
N ILE A 168 -6.97 -9.47 -7.34
CA ILE A 168 -7.52 -8.19 -6.85
C ILE A 168 -8.23 -8.40 -5.51
N PHE A 169 -9.10 -9.40 -5.42
CA PHE A 169 -9.87 -9.69 -4.22
C PHE A 169 -8.96 -9.95 -3.00
N PHE A 170 -7.97 -10.84 -3.15
CA PHE A 170 -7.05 -11.15 -2.06
C PHE A 170 -6.12 -9.99 -1.72
N THR A 171 -5.81 -9.11 -2.69
CA THR A 171 -5.07 -7.87 -2.42
C THR A 171 -5.91 -6.92 -1.57
N LEU A 172 -7.19 -6.75 -1.86
CA LEU A 172 -8.12 -5.95 -1.05
C LEU A 172 -8.19 -6.46 0.39
N ILE A 173 -8.27 -7.79 0.58
CA ILE A 173 -8.22 -8.40 1.92
C ILE A 173 -6.90 -8.09 2.61
N ALA A 174 -5.78 -8.27 1.92
CA ALA A 174 -4.45 -8.03 2.48
C ALA A 174 -4.29 -6.58 2.95
N ASP A 175 -4.76 -5.60 2.16
CA ASP A 175 -4.73 -4.19 2.55
C ASP A 175 -5.58 -3.90 3.79
N LEU A 176 -6.78 -4.49 3.90
CA LEU A 176 -7.64 -4.35 5.08
C LEU A 176 -7.01 -4.99 6.33
N VAL A 177 -6.38 -6.15 6.18
CA VAL A 177 -5.66 -6.82 7.28
C VAL A 177 -4.47 -5.98 7.75
N LEU A 178 -3.67 -5.43 6.83
CA LEU A 178 -2.54 -4.57 7.15
C LEU A 178 -3.00 -3.26 7.84
N LEU A 179 -4.12 -2.70 7.42
CA LEU A 179 -4.75 -1.55 8.06
C LEU A 179 -5.11 -1.86 9.52
N PHE A 180 -5.76 -3.00 9.76
CA PHE A 180 -6.17 -3.43 11.09
C PHE A 180 -4.99 -3.69 12.02
N ILE A 181 -3.95 -4.39 11.55
CA ILE A 181 -2.74 -4.69 12.32
C ILE A 181 -2.04 -3.41 12.77
N LYS A 182 -1.96 -2.41 11.89
CA LYS A 182 -1.33 -1.13 12.21
C LYS A 182 -2.11 -0.37 13.27
N ASN A 183 -3.43 -0.27 13.12
CA ASN A 183 -4.27 0.43 14.08
C ASN A 183 -4.15 -0.17 15.50
N ARG A 184 -4.11 -1.50 15.59
CA ARG A 184 -3.94 -2.20 16.88
C ARG A 184 -2.60 -1.92 17.55
N LYS A 185 -1.53 -1.73 16.77
CA LYS A 185 -0.21 -1.35 17.30
C LYS A 185 -0.16 0.09 17.80
N GLU A 186 -0.88 1.01 17.14
CA GLU A 186 -0.94 2.40 17.61
C GLU A 186 -1.69 2.52 18.94
N ILE A 187 -2.82 1.84 19.08
CA ILE A 187 -3.58 1.82 20.35
C ILE A 187 -2.69 1.31 21.49
N LYS A 188 -1.95 0.21 21.29
CA LYS A 188 -1.09 -0.36 22.33
C LYS A 188 0.09 0.54 22.73
N ASN A 189 0.54 1.44 21.83
CA ASN A 189 1.60 2.39 22.13
C ASN A 189 1.08 3.68 22.78
N GLU A 190 -0.23 3.98 22.70
CA GLU A 190 -0.85 5.09 23.41
C GLU A 190 -1.17 4.71 24.89
N ASP A 191 -1.32 3.40 25.17
CA ASP A 191 -1.64 2.87 26.52
C ASP A 191 -0.38 2.52 27.35
N SER A 192 0.84 2.65 26.79
CA SER A 192 2.14 2.38 27.44
C SER A 192 2.96 3.65 27.60
#